data_27299c45206c76534b7be5e65e6006e8
#
_entry.id   27299c45206c76534b7be5e65e6006e8
#
_cell.length_a   1.000
_cell.length_b   1.000
_cell.length_c   1.000
_cell.angle_alpha   90.00
_cell.angle_beta   90.00
_cell.angle_gamma   90.00
#
_symmetry.space_group_name_H-M   'P 1'
#
loop_
_entity.id
_entity.type
_entity.pdbx_description
1 polymer ?
#
loop_
_entity_poly.entity_id
_entity_poly.type
_entity_poly.pdbx_seq_one_letter_code
_entity_poly.pdbx_strand_id
1 'polypeptide(L)'
;GFAHVGMPGGIGAYKNDGTLKDNAKVIYVWADNAKAVTTDVVTNNKGGKTTGVGMQNIIYLYQKGYDTTPMAFRIIGTIKKENMDELGSSSEGLQIKGKGAFSDMPITIEGIGIDAAISGFGMLVRGTKGVELRNFSVQLCIDDCISLDTDNSNVWIHNMDFFYGNTGGDADQAKGDGTVDLKAGTTHVTMSY
;
A
#
# COMPACT_ATOMS: atom_id res chain seq x y z
N GLY A 1 8.09 7.82 15.54
CA GLY A 1 6.72 8.27 15.76
C GLY A 1 5.85 7.17 16.37
N PHE A 2 4.56 7.44 16.56
CA PHE A 2 3.64 6.51 17.23
C PHE A 2 3.50 5.17 16.49
N ALA A 3 3.57 5.21 15.16
CA ALA A 3 3.58 4.01 14.33
C ALA A 3 4.71 3.00 14.67
N HIS A 4 5.80 3.46 15.27
CA HIS A 4 6.95 2.59 15.60
C HIS A 4 6.85 1.93 16.97
N VAL A 5 5.82 2.24 17.75
CA VAL A 5 5.64 1.62 19.09
C VAL A 5 5.41 0.11 18.92
N GLY A 6 6.24 -0.69 19.58
CA GLY A 6 6.18 -2.14 19.48
C GLY A 6 6.72 -2.74 18.16
N MET A 7 7.44 -1.92 17.36
CA MET A 7 8.05 -2.35 16.09
C MET A 7 9.58 -2.23 16.15
N PRO A 8 10.27 -3.06 16.93
CA PRO A 8 11.73 -2.95 17.09
C PRO A 8 12.48 -3.24 15.81
N GLY A 9 11.91 -4.04 14.90
CA GLY A 9 12.49 -4.36 13.58
C GLY A 9 12.18 -3.34 12.48
N GLY A 10 11.44 -2.27 12.79
CA GLY A 10 11.03 -1.27 11.81
C GLY A 10 9.70 -1.58 11.12
N ILE A 11 9.20 -0.64 10.32
CA ILE A 11 7.93 -0.70 9.61
C ILE A 11 8.19 -0.98 8.12
N GLY A 12 7.28 -1.72 7.49
CA GLY A 12 7.41 -2.05 6.08
C GLY A 12 8.68 -2.83 5.76
N ALA A 13 9.33 -2.45 4.70
CA ALA A 13 10.57 -3.07 4.23
C ALA A 13 11.84 -2.53 4.91
N TYR A 14 11.71 -1.57 5.83
CA TYR A 14 12.84 -0.83 6.40
C TYR A 14 13.04 -1.07 7.89
N LYS A 15 14.32 -1.05 8.30
CA LYS A 15 14.74 -1.01 9.69
C LYS A 15 14.55 0.41 10.25
N ASN A 16 14.62 0.56 11.58
CA ASN A 16 14.47 1.86 12.24
C ASN A 16 15.61 2.86 11.93
N ASP A 17 16.74 2.38 11.41
CA ASP A 17 17.84 3.22 10.94
C ASP A 17 17.68 3.71 9.49
N GLY A 18 16.59 3.32 8.82
CA GLY A 18 16.27 3.70 7.45
C GLY A 18 16.89 2.80 6.38
N THR A 19 17.62 1.77 6.76
CA THR A 19 18.14 0.79 5.80
C THR A 19 17.12 -0.30 5.49
N LEU A 20 17.19 -0.89 4.30
CA LEU A 20 16.36 -2.05 3.96
C LEU A 20 16.62 -3.21 4.93
N LYS A 21 15.56 -3.95 5.26
CA LYS A 21 15.69 -5.23 5.97
C LYS A 21 16.46 -6.22 5.09
N ASP A 22 17.27 -7.06 5.71
CA ASP A 22 18.27 -7.89 5.00
C ASP A 22 17.65 -8.84 3.96
N ASN A 23 16.41 -9.28 4.18
CA ASN A 23 15.68 -10.18 3.29
C ASN A 23 14.59 -9.47 2.47
N ALA A 24 14.57 -8.14 2.46
CA ALA A 24 13.53 -7.38 1.74
C ALA A 24 13.63 -7.61 0.23
N LYS A 25 12.49 -7.87 -0.38
CA LYS A 25 12.32 -7.83 -1.84
C LYS A 25 12.08 -6.41 -2.29
N VAL A 26 12.67 -6.01 -3.40
CA VAL A 26 12.45 -4.70 -4.02
C VAL A 26 11.91 -4.91 -5.42
N ILE A 27 10.76 -4.31 -5.71
CA ILE A 27 10.10 -4.37 -7.02
C ILE A 27 9.91 -2.95 -7.53
N TYR A 28 10.55 -2.65 -8.67
CA TYR A 28 10.35 -1.38 -9.34
C TYR A 28 9.12 -1.43 -10.23
N VAL A 29 8.25 -0.44 -10.10
CA VAL A 29 6.95 -0.38 -10.78
C VAL A 29 6.80 0.96 -11.48
N TRP A 30 6.47 0.91 -12.77
CA TRP A 30 6.14 2.08 -13.58
C TRP A 30 4.97 1.75 -14.52
N ALA A 31 4.49 2.73 -15.26
CA ALA A 31 3.27 2.57 -16.08
C ALA A 31 3.30 1.31 -16.97
N ASP A 32 4.43 1.03 -17.62
CA ASP A 32 4.49 -0.05 -18.61
C ASP A 32 4.65 -1.44 -18.00
N ASN A 33 5.04 -1.56 -16.72
CA ASN A 33 5.27 -2.87 -16.11
C ASN A 33 4.33 -3.21 -14.94
N ALA A 34 3.50 -2.29 -14.49
CA ALA A 34 2.68 -2.49 -13.29
C ALA A 34 1.79 -3.74 -13.36
N LYS A 35 1.31 -4.13 -14.56
CA LYS A 35 0.55 -5.36 -14.80
C LYS A 35 1.42 -6.61 -14.91
N ALA A 36 2.72 -6.46 -15.11
CA ALA A 36 3.63 -7.54 -15.52
C ALA A 36 4.72 -7.87 -14.51
N VAL A 37 4.93 -7.05 -13.49
CA VAL A 37 5.90 -7.36 -12.42
C VAL A 37 5.57 -8.68 -11.77
N THR A 38 6.60 -9.47 -11.49
CA THR A 38 6.42 -10.81 -10.92
C THR A 38 7.28 -10.99 -9.68
N THR A 39 6.77 -11.76 -8.74
CA THR A 39 7.55 -12.35 -7.66
C THR A 39 6.85 -13.60 -7.13
N ASP A 40 7.62 -14.53 -6.59
CA ASP A 40 7.06 -15.68 -5.91
C ASP A 40 6.65 -15.31 -4.49
N VAL A 41 5.47 -15.76 -4.09
CA VAL A 41 4.90 -15.57 -2.76
C VAL A 41 4.58 -16.93 -2.17
N VAL A 42 4.96 -17.18 -0.93
CA VAL A 42 4.55 -18.37 -0.19
C VAL A 42 3.04 -18.29 0.07
N THR A 43 2.29 -19.27 -0.40
CA THR A 43 0.82 -19.24 -0.39
C THR A 43 0.17 -20.41 0.35
N ASN A 44 0.96 -21.29 0.98
CA ASN A 44 0.44 -22.34 1.84
C ASN A 44 1.39 -22.64 3.01
N ASN A 45 0.90 -23.39 3.97
CA ASN A 45 1.64 -23.72 5.20
C ASN A 45 2.80 -24.71 5.01
N LYS A 46 2.94 -25.29 3.84
CA LYS A 46 4.05 -26.20 3.48
C LYS A 46 5.17 -25.49 2.74
N GLY A 47 5.09 -24.17 2.63
CA GLY A 47 6.08 -23.38 1.91
C GLY A 47 5.91 -23.36 0.40
N GLY A 48 4.78 -23.86 -0.12
CA GLY A 48 4.46 -23.81 -1.54
C GLY A 48 4.31 -22.37 -2.02
N LYS A 49 4.84 -22.07 -3.19
CA LYS A 49 4.88 -20.74 -3.76
C LYS A 49 3.94 -20.59 -4.95
N THR A 50 3.37 -19.42 -5.08
CA THR A 50 2.62 -18.99 -6.26
C THR A 50 3.31 -17.77 -6.85
N THR A 51 3.51 -17.74 -8.15
CA THR A 51 4.03 -16.56 -8.85
C THR A 51 2.92 -15.52 -8.99
N GLY A 52 3.09 -14.40 -8.32
CA GLY A 52 2.23 -13.22 -8.50
C GLY A 52 2.62 -12.48 -9.78
N VAL A 53 1.63 -12.01 -10.52
CA VAL A 53 1.80 -11.23 -11.74
C VAL A 53 0.97 -9.96 -11.65
N GLY A 54 1.62 -8.81 -11.62
CA GLY A 54 1.01 -7.51 -11.38
C GLY A 54 1.07 -7.09 -9.92
N MET A 55 1.15 -5.79 -9.68
CA MET A 55 1.33 -5.23 -8.34
C MET A 55 0.18 -5.61 -7.40
N GLN A 56 -1.08 -5.47 -7.84
CA GLN A 56 -2.24 -5.82 -7.02
C GLN A 56 -2.30 -7.31 -6.73
N ASN A 57 -2.03 -8.15 -7.73
CA ASN A 57 -2.06 -9.59 -7.55
C ASN A 57 -1.01 -10.07 -6.55
N ILE A 58 0.20 -9.53 -6.59
CA ILE A 58 1.26 -9.84 -5.62
C ILE A 58 0.78 -9.52 -4.19
N ILE A 59 0.20 -8.34 -3.98
CA ILE A 59 -0.32 -7.93 -2.67
C ILE A 59 -1.46 -8.84 -2.21
N TYR A 60 -2.34 -9.27 -3.12
CA TYR A 60 -3.38 -10.25 -2.81
C TYR A 60 -2.83 -11.59 -2.33
N LEU A 61 -1.75 -12.07 -2.94
CA LEU A 61 -1.13 -13.31 -2.49
C LEU A 61 -0.58 -13.19 -1.07
N TYR A 62 -0.06 -12.02 -0.71
CA TYR A 62 0.36 -11.72 0.66
C TYR A 62 -0.78 -11.77 1.67
N GLN A 63 -1.99 -11.46 1.26
CA GLN A 63 -3.18 -11.51 2.12
C GLN A 63 -3.42 -12.90 2.71
N LYS A 64 -2.94 -13.96 2.09
CA LYS A 64 -3.02 -15.32 2.63
C LYS A 64 -2.29 -15.50 3.96
N GLY A 65 -1.32 -14.63 4.27
CA GLY A 65 -0.64 -14.55 5.56
C GLY A 65 0.46 -15.58 5.79
N TYR A 66 0.84 -16.37 4.77
CA TYR A 66 1.93 -17.33 4.88
C TYR A 66 3.30 -16.73 4.57
N ASP A 67 3.34 -15.62 3.83
CA ASP A 67 4.55 -14.91 3.47
C ASP A 67 4.59 -13.55 4.16
N THR A 68 5.58 -13.36 5.01
CA THR A 68 5.84 -12.09 5.72
C THR A 68 7.19 -11.50 5.33
N THR A 69 7.73 -11.90 4.19
CA THR A 69 8.97 -11.31 3.66
C THR A 69 8.74 -9.82 3.41
N PRO A 70 9.57 -8.94 3.98
CA PRO A 70 9.46 -7.51 3.73
C PRO A 70 9.54 -7.19 2.24
N MET A 71 8.70 -6.27 1.75
CA MET A 71 8.63 -5.93 0.34
C MET A 71 8.51 -4.43 0.15
N ALA A 72 9.35 -3.86 -0.71
CA ALA A 72 9.26 -2.48 -1.16
C ALA A 72 8.83 -2.45 -2.63
N PHE A 73 7.69 -1.83 -2.91
CA PHE A 73 7.31 -1.41 -4.25
C PHE A 73 7.80 0.00 -4.49
N ARG A 74 8.67 0.17 -5.47
CA ARG A 74 9.28 1.44 -5.83
C ARG A 74 8.66 2.01 -7.09
N ILE A 75 7.84 3.05 -6.92
CA ILE A 75 7.11 3.72 -8.00
C ILE A 75 8.03 4.70 -8.72
N ILE A 76 8.09 4.60 -10.04
CA ILE A 76 8.81 5.51 -10.92
C ILE A 76 7.80 6.20 -11.84
N GLY A 77 7.80 7.53 -11.83
CA GLY A 77 6.87 8.33 -12.61
C GLY A 77 5.41 8.11 -12.21
N THR A 78 4.48 8.39 -13.11
CA THR A 78 3.03 8.31 -12.84
C THR A 78 2.46 6.98 -13.29
N ILE A 79 1.82 6.26 -12.37
CA ILE A 79 1.03 5.06 -12.65
C ILE A 79 -0.44 5.45 -12.62
N LYS A 80 -1.15 5.28 -13.75
CA LYS A 80 -2.58 5.52 -13.86
C LYS A 80 -3.37 4.24 -13.61
N LYS A 81 -4.67 4.39 -13.33
CA LYS A 81 -5.56 3.25 -13.09
C LYS A 81 -5.51 2.23 -14.22
N GLU A 82 -5.49 2.67 -15.46
CA GLU A 82 -5.41 1.80 -16.66
C GLU A 82 -4.07 1.07 -16.80
N ASN A 83 -3.02 1.50 -16.11
CA ASN A 83 -1.73 0.81 -16.10
C ASN A 83 -1.69 -0.36 -15.11
N MET A 84 -2.62 -0.40 -14.16
CA MET A 84 -2.66 -1.43 -13.12
C MET A 84 -3.30 -2.71 -13.63
N ASP A 85 -2.87 -3.84 -13.07
CA ASP A 85 -3.63 -5.07 -13.09
C ASP A 85 -4.98 -4.87 -12.36
N GLU A 86 -5.86 -5.85 -12.42
CA GLU A 86 -7.20 -5.74 -11.87
C GLU A 86 -7.18 -5.36 -10.39
N LEU A 87 -7.66 -4.16 -10.09
CA LEU A 87 -7.90 -3.71 -8.74
C LEU A 87 -9.12 -4.41 -8.16
N GLY A 88 -9.17 -4.59 -6.85
CA GLY A 88 -10.33 -5.17 -6.20
C GLY A 88 -11.57 -4.29 -6.31
N SER A 89 -12.68 -4.77 -5.77
CA SER A 89 -13.99 -4.12 -5.86
C SER A 89 -14.15 -2.84 -5.03
N SER A 90 -13.14 -2.47 -4.23
CA SER A 90 -13.21 -1.25 -3.43
C SER A 90 -13.04 -0.01 -4.30
N SER A 91 -13.87 1.00 -4.06
CA SER A 91 -13.84 2.27 -4.79
C SER A 91 -12.52 3.03 -4.58
N GLU A 92 -11.85 2.83 -3.45
CA GLU A 92 -10.55 3.45 -3.19
C GLU A 92 -9.46 3.00 -4.18
N GLY A 93 -9.48 1.75 -4.63
CA GLY A 93 -8.57 1.25 -5.68
C GLY A 93 -7.65 0.13 -5.23
N LEU A 94 -6.35 0.40 -5.05
CA LEU A 94 -5.37 -0.60 -4.64
C LEU A 94 -5.68 -1.11 -3.24
N GLN A 95 -5.73 -2.44 -3.06
CA GLN A 95 -6.09 -3.03 -1.79
C GLN A 95 -4.90 -3.71 -1.14
N ILE A 96 -4.55 -3.23 0.05
CA ILE A 96 -3.54 -3.82 0.93
C ILE A 96 -4.28 -4.40 2.13
N LYS A 97 -4.61 -5.69 2.06
CA LYS A 97 -5.38 -6.36 3.10
C LYS A 97 -4.56 -7.43 3.78
N GLY A 98 -4.66 -7.51 5.10
CA GLY A 98 -4.14 -8.61 5.88
C GLY A 98 -5.08 -9.81 5.86
N LYS A 99 -4.62 -10.94 6.39
CA LYS A 99 -5.41 -12.17 6.55
C LYS A 99 -6.61 -11.97 7.50
N GLY A 100 -6.48 -11.09 8.46
CA GLY A 100 -7.46 -10.73 9.47
C GLY A 100 -7.02 -9.47 10.18
N ALA A 101 -7.56 -9.17 11.35
CA ALA A 101 -7.19 -8.00 12.12
C ALA A 101 -5.68 -7.98 12.45
N PHE A 102 -5.03 -6.85 12.25
CA PHE A 102 -3.64 -6.60 12.65
C PHE A 102 -2.63 -7.65 12.15
N SER A 103 -2.86 -8.18 10.94
CA SER A 103 -1.96 -9.17 10.33
C SER A 103 -0.67 -8.52 9.83
N ASP A 104 0.45 -9.20 10.05
CA ASP A 104 1.75 -8.72 9.58
C ASP A 104 1.75 -8.55 8.06
N MET A 105 1.96 -7.31 7.63
CA MET A 105 2.05 -6.91 6.22
C MET A 105 3.22 -5.94 6.05
N PRO A 106 4.46 -6.43 6.09
CA PRO A 106 5.65 -5.57 6.05
C PRO A 106 5.90 -5.05 4.63
N ILE A 107 4.97 -4.24 4.15
CA ILE A 107 5.00 -3.64 2.81
C ILE A 107 5.30 -2.16 2.93
N THR A 108 6.24 -1.69 2.14
CA THR A 108 6.46 -0.27 1.85
C THR A 108 6.09 -0.01 0.39
N ILE A 109 5.27 1.00 0.15
CA ILE A 109 5.09 1.59 -1.17
C ILE A 109 5.77 2.95 -1.13
N GLU A 110 6.74 3.15 -2.01
CA GLU A 110 7.56 4.36 -2.04
C GLU A 110 7.79 4.88 -3.44
N GLY A 111 7.82 6.20 -3.58
CA GLY A 111 8.20 6.85 -4.82
C GLY A 111 9.71 7.05 -4.94
N ILE A 112 10.22 6.92 -6.14
CA ILE A 112 11.60 7.23 -6.48
C ILE A 112 11.65 8.56 -7.24
N GLY A 113 12.48 9.47 -6.75
CA GLY A 113 12.57 10.83 -7.30
C GLY A 113 11.46 11.73 -6.76
N ILE A 114 11.16 12.79 -7.51
CA ILE A 114 10.23 13.85 -7.10
C ILE A 114 8.90 13.83 -7.85
N ASP A 115 8.74 12.95 -8.83
CA ASP A 115 7.61 12.90 -9.75
C ASP A 115 6.79 11.61 -9.65
N ALA A 116 7.09 10.77 -8.66
CA ALA A 116 6.34 9.54 -8.44
C ALA A 116 4.90 9.83 -8.03
N ALA A 117 3.96 9.21 -8.72
CA ALA A 117 2.54 9.41 -8.47
C ALA A 117 1.71 8.19 -8.83
N ILE A 118 0.58 8.03 -8.15
CA ILE A 118 -0.55 7.23 -8.62
C ILE A 118 -1.70 8.16 -8.98
N SER A 119 -2.43 7.87 -10.05
CA SER A 119 -3.45 8.77 -10.58
C SER A 119 -4.70 8.00 -11.03
N GLY A 120 -5.87 8.47 -10.60
CA GLY A 120 -7.16 7.87 -10.92
C GLY A 120 -7.57 6.72 -10.00
N PHE A 121 -6.81 6.46 -8.95
CA PHE A 121 -7.15 5.50 -7.90
C PHE A 121 -6.41 5.85 -6.61
N GLY A 122 -6.92 5.40 -5.50
CA GLY A 122 -6.31 5.51 -4.19
C GLY A 122 -5.93 4.13 -3.62
N MET A 123 -5.89 4.02 -2.31
CA MET A 123 -5.51 2.80 -1.60
C MET A 123 -6.43 2.52 -0.41
N LEU A 124 -6.85 1.27 -0.30
CA LEU A 124 -7.50 0.73 0.89
C LEU A 124 -6.49 -0.13 1.68
N VAL A 125 -6.34 0.15 2.96
CA VAL A 125 -5.54 -0.65 3.89
C VAL A 125 -6.46 -1.23 4.95
N ARG A 126 -6.49 -2.54 5.11
CA ARG A 126 -7.39 -3.23 6.04
C ARG A 126 -6.75 -4.42 6.71
N GLY A 127 -6.91 -4.52 8.02
CA GLY A 127 -6.48 -5.69 8.79
C GLY A 127 -4.96 -5.88 8.84
N THR A 128 -4.18 -4.81 8.69
CA THR A 128 -2.74 -4.89 8.51
C THR A 128 -1.96 -4.42 9.74
N LYS A 129 -0.71 -4.86 9.81
CA LYS A 129 0.29 -4.34 10.72
C LYS A 129 1.61 -4.12 10.01
N GLY A 130 2.13 -2.89 10.10
CA GLY A 130 3.46 -2.59 9.59
C GLY A 130 3.52 -2.13 8.14
N VAL A 131 2.50 -1.41 7.64
CA VAL A 131 2.49 -0.80 6.31
C VAL A 131 3.13 0.59 6.34
N GLU A 132 3.96 0.88 5.35
CA GLU A 132 4.56 2.20 5.14
C GLU A 132 4.24 2.71 3.73
N LEU A 133 3.77 3.96 3.66
CA LEU A 133 3.48 4.66 2.40
C LEU A 133 4.26 5.97 2.41
N ARG A 134 5.11 6.20 1.40
CA ARG A 134 5.99 7.38 1.41
C ARG A 134 6.44 7.89 0.04
N ASN A 135 6.71 9.18 -0.03
CA ASN A 135 7.42 9.86 -1.11
C ASN A 135 6.77 9.72 -2.49
N PHE A 136 5.44 9.74 -2.56
CA PHE A 136 4.72 9.84 -3.83
C PHE A 136 3.43 10.63 -3.65
N SER A 137 2.84 11.05 -4.76
CA SER A 137 1.55 11.70 -4.74
C SER A 137 0.41 10.76 -5.10
N VAL A 138 -0.77 11.04 -4.54
CA VAL A 138 -2.04 10.39 -4.91
C VAL A 138 -2.93 11.44 -5.54
N GLN A 139 -3.34 11.19 -6.78
CA GLN A 139 -4.04 12.18 -7.60
C GLN A 139 -5.34 11.58 -8.14
N LEU A 140 -6.37 12.41 -8.24
CA LEU A 140 -7.65 12.04 -8.86
C LEU A 140 -8.23 10.73 -8.31
N CYS A 141 -8.13 10.52 -7.02
CA CYS A 141 -8.75 9.39 -6.35
C CYS A 141 -10.28 9.48 -6.45
N ILE A 142 -10.95 8.35 -6.63
CA ILE A 142 -12.40 8.29 -6.87
C ILE A 142 -13.15 8.38 -5.56
N ASP A 143 -12.61 7.80 -4.51
CA ASP A 143 -13.10 7.81 -3.14
C ASP A 143 -11.98 8.36 -2.25
N ASP A 144 -11.77 7.84 -1.05
CA ASP A 144 -10.62 8.23 -0.23
C ASP A 144 -9.31 8.00 -0.98
N CYS A 145 -8.36 8.93 -0.86
CA CYS A 145 -7.05 8.71 -1.45
C CYS A 145 -6.28 7.63 -0.70
N ILE A 146 -6.36 7.62 0.62
CA ILE A 146 -5.94 6.51 1.47
C ILE A 146 -7.04 6.25 2.51
N SER A 147 -7.56 5.05 2.54
CA SER A 147 -8.49 4.60 3.57
C SER A 147 -7.81 3.57 4.46
N LEU A 148 -7.54 3.92 5.72
CA LEU A 148 -7.17 2.97 6.76
C LEU A 148 -8.45 2.41 7.37
N ASP A 149 -9.04 1.43 6.71
CA ASP A 149 -10.43 1.08 6.87
C ASP A 149 -10.73 0.39 8.22
N THR A 150 -10.14 -0.77 8.49
CA THR A 150 -10.50 -1.53 9.70
C THR A 150 -9.29 -2.28 10.24
N ASP A 151 -9.14 -2.27 11.59
CA ASP A 151 -8.20 -3.10 12.34
C ASP A 151 -6.75 -3.05 11.82
N ASN A 152 -6.28 -1.84 11.48
CA ASN A 152 -4.89 -1.61 11.12
C ASN A 152 -4.07 -1.16 12.33
N SER A 153 -2.80 -1.49 12.33
CA SER A 153 -1.86 -1.04 13.36
C SER A 153 -0.48 -0.76 12.75
N ASN A 154 0.22 0.18 13.37
CA ASN A 154 1.60 0.51 12.99
C ASN A 154 1.72 0.89 11.50
N VAL A 155 0.91 1.84 11.08
CA VAL A 155 0.93 2.40 9.72
C VAL A 155 1.64 3.75 9.73
N TRP A 156 2.60 3.90 8.83
CA TRP A 156 3.33 5.15 8.67
C TRP A 156 3.13 5.73 7.28
N ILE A 157 2.51 6.91 7.22
CA ILE A 157 2.28 7.67 6.00
C ILE A 157 3.10 8.95 6.09
N HIS A 158 4.04 9.15 5.16
CA HIS A 158 4.90 10.32 5.26
C HIS A 158 5.47 10.77 3.91
N ASN A 159 5.81 12.06 3.83
CA ASN A 159 6.31 12.67 2.61
C ASN A 159 5.39 12.38 1.42
N MET A 160 4.09 12.58 1.62
CA MET A 160 3.04 12.30 0.64
C MET A 160 2.35 13.60 0.24
N ASP A 161 2.00 13.69 -1.03
CA ASP A 161 1.15 14.76 -1.54
C ASP A 161 -0.20 14.20 -1.99
N PHE A 162 -1.28 14.88 -1.63
CA PHE A 162 -2.63 14.51 -2.02
C PHE A 162 -3.25 15.63 -2.83
N PHE A 163 -3.77 15.30 -3.99
CA PHE A 163 -4.43 16.23 -4.88
C PHE A 163 -5.91 15.89 -5.01
N TYR A 164 -6.67 16.80 -5.58
CA TYR A 164 -8.11 16.66 -5.75
C TYR A 164 -8.50 15.27 -6.24
N GLY A 165 -9.54 14.73 -5.63
CA GLY A 165 -10.21 13.53 -6.10
C GLY A 165 -10.89 13.73 -7.46
N ASN A 166 -11.32 12.66 -8.05
CA ASN A 166 -12.09 12.67 -9.28
C ASN A 166 -13.59 12.77 -8.95
N THR A 167 -14.35 13.45 -9.80
CA THR A 167 -15.80 13.42 -9.74
C THR A 167 -16.31 12.04 -10.17
N GLY A 168 -17.18 11.41 -9.42
CA GLY A 168 -17.84 10.18 -9.87
C GLY A 168 -18.02 9.05 -8.89
N GLY A 169 -17.68 9.26 -7.63
CA GLY A 169 -17.96 8.29 -6.57
C GLY A 169 -19.41 8.38 -6.11
N ASP A 170 -19.70 9.34 -5.28
CA ASP A 170 -21.01 9.53 -4.67
C ASP A 170 -21.57 10.91 -5.05
N ALA A 171 -22.90 11.07 -4.97
CA ALA A 171 -23.61 12.28 -5.43
C ALA A 171 -23.20 13.57 -4.70
N ASP A 172 -22.67 13.45 -3.49
CA ASP A 172 -22.18 14.55 -2.67
C ASP A 172 -20.65 14.76 -2.73
N GLN A 173 -19.94 13.91 -3.45
CA GLN A 173 -18.49 13.94 -3.61
C GLN A 173 -18.07 14.64 -4.89
N ALA A 174 -18.13 15.95 -4.92
CA ALA A 174 -17.82 16.72 -6.13
C ALA A 174 -16.36 16.62 -6.59
N LYS A 175 -15.44 16.22 -5.70
CA LYS A 175 -13.99 16.16 -5.95
C LYS A 175 -13.30 14.97 -5.24
N GLY A 176 -13.95 13.83 -5.18
CA GLY A 176 -13.55 12.71 -4.34
C GLY A 176 -14.06 12.89 -2.91
N ASP A 177 -13.70 11.97 -2.04
CA ASP A 177 -14.08 11.99 -0.63
C ASP A 177 -12.90 12.51 0.24
N GLY A 178 -12.52 11.79 1.30
CA GLY A 178 -11.42 12.16 2.16
C GLY A 178 -10.06 12.00 1.50
N THR A 179 -9.07 12.74 1.98
CA THR A 179 -7.69 12.50 1.54
C THR A 179 -7.08 11.32 2.28
N VAL A 180 -7.25 11.27 3.59
CA VAL A 180 -6.81 10.15 4.42
C VAL A 180 -7.86 9.91 5.50
N ASP A 181 -8.49 8.75 5.46
CA ASP A 181 -9.48 8.32 6.44
C ASP A 181 -8.93 7.25 7.39
N LEU A 182 -9.21 7.41 8.67
CA LEU A 182 -8.90 6.43 9.70
C LEU A 182 -10.20 5.92 10.30
N LYS A 183 -10.47 4.64 10.10
CA LYS A 183 -11.75 4.02 10.50
C LYS A 183 -11.56 2.96 11.59
N ALA A 184 -12.61 2.28 11.92
CA ALA A 184 -12.82 1.37 13.05
C ALA A 184 -11.62 0.48 13.41
N GLY A 185 -11.17 0.55 14.66
CA GLY A 185 -10.10 -0.29 15.20
C GLY A 185 -8.67 0.08 14.75
N THR A 186 -8.53 1.04 13.82
CA THR A 186 -7.21 1.48 13.37
C THR A 186 -6.49 2.26 14.46
N THR A 187 -5.23 1.88 14.73
CA THR A 187 -4.42 2.43 15.82
C THR A 187 -2.93 2.53 15.44
N HIS A 188 -2.14 3.21 16.26
CA HIS A 188 -0.69 3.36 16.06
C HIS A 188 -0.34 3.89 14.66
N VAL A 189 -1.02 4.94 14.25
CA VAL A 189 -0.76 5.60 12.97
C VAL A 189 0.09 6.85 13.18
N THR A 190 1.04 7.07 12.30
CA THR A 190 1.76 8.34 12.19
C THR A 190 1.61 8.86 10.77
N MET A 191 1.17 10.10 10.64
CA MET A 191 1.23 10.85 9.40
C MET A 191 2.17 12.04 9.62
N SER A 192 3.12 12.24 8.70
CA SER A 192 4.13 13.30 8.84
C SER A 192 4.66 13.75 7.47
N TYR A 193 4.86 15.09 7.33
CA TYR A 193 5.39 15.78 6.14
C TYR A 193 4.51 15.69 4.91
#